data_0b0c871699bd8bd794a9be41e56b6b59
#
_entry.id   0b0c871699bd8bd794a9be41e56b6b59
#
_cell.length_a   1.000
_cell.length_b   1.000
_cell.length_c   1.000
_cell.angle_alpha   90.00
_cell.angle_beta   90.00
_cell.angle_gamma   90.00
#
_symmetry.space_group_name_H-M   'P 1'
#
loop_
_entity.id
_entity.type
_entity.pdbx_description
1 polymer ?
#
loop_
_entity_poly.entity_id
_entity_poly.type
_entity_poly.pdbx_seq_one_letter_code
_entity_poly.pdbx_strand_id
1 'polypeptide(L)'
;FFSSRRRHTRLLTVTGVQTCALPIYSPAVLAATYRAHGRKLTPQRQLIFSLLHDNTTHPTAEALYATASHKMPGISLRTVYQTLNELAEMGELQAIDLGEGVTRFDPNVDDHHHAICNVCGAITDVHVERAATLRPKGVDGFNVDDIGVVFRGVCASCETPSKRSPSPQVKKS
;
A
#
# COMPACT_ATOMS: atom_id res chain seq x y z
N PHE A 1 3.84 -3.68 -18.92
CA PHE A 1 4.97 -3.84 -17.98
C PHE A 1 4.54 -4.85 -16.94
N PHE A 2 5.15 -6.03 -17.00
CA PHE A 2 4.83 -7.18 -16.16
C PHE A 2 5.36 -6.96 -14.74
N SER A 3 4.47 -6.76 -13.75
CA SER A 3 4.80 -6.98 -12.35
C SER A 3 4.54 -8.45 -12.03
N SER A 4 5.58 -9.28 -12.06
CA SER A 4 5.53 -10.66 -11.61
C SER A 4 5.46 -10.67 -10.08
N ARG A 5 4.24 -10.72 -9.51
CA ARG A 5 4.06 -10.99 -8.09
C ARG A 5 4.48 -12.42 -7.79
N ARG A 6 5.66 -12.60 -7.20
CA ARG A 6 6.07 -13.88 -6.63
C ARG A 6 5.22 -14.13 -5.38
N ARG A 7 4.32 -15.11 -5.46
CA ARG A 7 3.62 -15.63 -4.27
C ARG A 7 4.66 -16.22 -3.33
N HIS A 8 4.96 -15.52 -2.26
CA HIS A 8 5.71 -16.10 -1.15
C HIS A 8 4.74 -16.93 -0.32
N THR A 9 4.68 -18.22 -0.59
CA THR A 9 3.96 -19.18 0.26
C THR A 9 4.70 -19.28 1.59
N ARG A 10 4.27 -18.55 2.60
CA ARG A 10 4.72 -18.77 3.97
C ARG A 10 3.88 -19.87 4.60
N LEU A 11 4.54 -20.92 5.10
CA LEU A 11 3.94 -21.86 6.03
C LEU A 11 3.51 -21.11 7.29
N LEU A 12 2.20 -20.98 7.48
CA LEU A 12 1.61 -20.45 8.71
C LEU A 12 1.44 -21.62 9.67
N THR A 13 2.18 -21.63 10.76
CA THR A 13 1.84 -22.42 11.94
C THR A 13 0.65 -21.77 12.64
N VAL A 14 -0.39 -22.59 12.82
CA VAL A 14 -1.68 -22.22 13.37
C VAL A 14 -1.58 -21.87 14.84
N THR A 15 -1.83 -20.63 15.23
CA THR A 15 -2.50 -20.29 16.49
C THR A 15 -3.33 -19.04 16.25
N GLY A 16 -4.65 -19.22 16.38
CA GLY A 16 -5.62 -18.21 15.99
C GLY A 16 -5.63 -16.98 16.87
N VAL A 17 -5.15 -15.90 16.34
CA VAL A 17 -5.68 -14.54 16.52
C VAL A 17 -5.35 -13.81 15.21
N GLN A 18 -6.38 -13.53 14.42
CA GLN A 18 -6.24 -12.67 13.24
C GLN A 18 -6.13 -11.23 13.69
N THR A 19 -4.97 -10.85 14.20
CA THR A 19 -4.55 -9.46 14.12
C THR A 19 -4.13 -9.24 12.67
N CYS A 20 -4.69 -8.23 12.02
CA CYS A 20 -4.21 -7.69 10.76
C CYS A 20 -2.81 -7.10 11.03
N ALA A 21 -1.84 -7.98 11.22
CA ALA A 21 -0.46 -7.62 11.45
C ALA A 21 0.19 -7.55 10.09
N LEU A 22 0.41 -6.33 9.64
CA LEU A 22 1.20 -5.95 8.49
C LEU A 22 2.48 -6.79 8.43
N PRO A 23 2.82 -7.44 7.33
CA PRO A 23 4.17 -7.93 7.09
C PRO A 23 5.03 -6.72 6.74
N ILE A 24 5.24 -5.86 7.71
CA ILE A 24 6.17 -4.77 7.58
C ILE A 24 7.54 -5.38 7.72
N TYR A 25 8.19 -5.57 6.59
CA TYR A 25 9.59 -5.96 6.60
C TYR A 25 10.37 -4.92 7.39
N SER A 26 11.05 -5.37 8.43
CA SER A 26 11.93 -4.47 9.19
C SER A 26 12.92 -3.80 8.22
N PRO A 27 13.39 -2.58 8.50
CA PRO A 27 14.38 -1.91 7.65
C PRO A 27 15.60 -2.77 7.34
N ALA A 28 15.95 -3.69 8.25
CA ALA A 28 17.03 -4.65 8.04
C ALA A 28 16.70 -5.69 6.97
N VAL A 29 15.46 -6.18 6.92
CA VAL A 29 15.01 -7.12 5.89
C VAL A 29 14.97 -6.43 4.53
N LEU A 30 14.38 -5.24 4.43
CA LEU A 30 14.40 -4.45 3.19
C LEU A 30 15.84 -4.18 2.70
N ALA A 31 16.74 -3.86 3.63
CA ALA A 31 18.15 -3.65 3.30
C ALA A 31 18.83 -4.93 2.77
N ALA A 32 18.49 -6.10 3.31
CA ALA A 32 19.00 -7.38 2.83
C ALA A 32 18.46 -7.73 1.45
N THR A 33 17.14 -7.60 1.24
CA THR A 33 16.48 -7.83 -0.06
C THR A 33 17.05 -6.90 -1.12
N TYR A 34 17.25 -5.63 -0.79
CA TYR A 34 17.79 -4.62 -1.70
C TYR A 34 19.20 -4.97 -2.19
N ARG A 35 20.07 -5.45 -1.27
CA ARG A 35 21.41 -5.94 -1.62
C ARG A 35 21.36 -7.23 -2.47
N ALA A 36 20.43 -8.14 -2.15
CA ALA A 36 20.26 -9.39 -2.90
C ALA A 36 19.86 -9.13 -4.37
N HIS A 37 19.20 -8.02 -4.65
CA HIS A 37 18.88 -7.55 -6.01
C HIS A 37 20.04 -6.74 -6.65
N GLY A 38 21.24 -6.77 -6.08
CA GLY A 38 22.43 -6.09 -6.61
C GLY A 38 22.36 -4.55 -6.48
N ARG A 39 21.45 -4.02 -5.67
CA ARG A 39 21.29 -2.59 -5.51
C ARG A 39 22.22 -2.06 -4.41
N LYS A 40 22.81 -0.89 -4.63
CA LYS A 40 23.71 -0.25 -3.65
C LYS A 40 22.90 0.34 -2.50
N LEU A 41 23.11 -0.16 -1.29
CA LEU A 41 22.53 0.39 -0.08
C LEU A 41 23.33 1.63 0.38
N THR A 42 22.64 2.77 0.54
CA THR A 42 23.21 4.02 1.03
C THR A 42 22.50 4.45 2.31
N PRO A 43 23.11 5.33 3.15
CA PRO A 43 22.43 5.86 4.33
C PRO A 43 21.08 6.55 4.02
N GLN A 44 20.97 7.24 2.89
CA GLN A 44 19.73 7.85 2.42
C GLN A 44 18.62 6.81 2.20
N ARG A 45 18.94 5.69 1.54
CA ARG A 45 18.00 4.58 1.30
C ARG A 45 17.59 3.89 2.61
N GLN A 46 18.52 3.69 3.53
CA GLN A 46 18.22 3.14 4.85
C GLN A 46 17.24 4.04 5.64
N LEU A 47 17.42 5.36 5.54
CA LEU A 47 16.48 6.31 6.14
C LEU A 47 15.07 6.16 5.54
N ILE A 48 14.96 6.04 4.20
CA ILE A 48 13.67 5.85 3.54
C ILE A 48 13.02 4.52 4.02
N PHE A 49 13.78 3.43 4.13
CA PHE A 49 13.26 2.16 4.66
C PHE A 49 12.73 2.31 6.10
N SER A 50 13.42 3.10 6.93
CA SER A 50 12.98 3.37 8.30
C SER A 50 11.71 4.23 8.34
N LEU A 51 11.50 5.11 7.37
CA LEU A 51 10.30 5.96 7.27
C LEU A 51 9.09 5.21 6.70
N LEU A 52 9.33 4.15 5.95
CA LEU A 52 8.28 3.26 5.44
C LEU A 52 7.85 2.22 6.49
N HIS A 53 8.75 1.88 7.42
CA HIS A 53 8.46 0.91 8.47
C HIS A 53 7.34 1.40 9.37
N ASP A 54 6.34 0.56 9.60
CA ASP A 54 5.12 0.88 10.36
C ASP A 54 4.30 2.08 9.82
N ASN A 55 4.54 2.47 8.58
CA ASN A 55 3.81 3.57 7.99
C ASN A 55 2.52 3.11 7.31
N THR A 56 1.40 3.37 7.94
CA THR A 56 0.05 3.03 7.46
C THR A 56 -0.65 4.19 6.75
N THR A 57 0.07 5.30 6.49
CA THR A 57 -0.55 6.52 5.93
C THR A 57 -0.56 6.56 4.41
N HIS A 58 0.02 5.57 3.74
CA HIS A 58 0.20 5.54 2.28
C HIS A 58 0.83 6.85 1.78
N PRO A 59 2.07 7.16 2.18
CA PRO A 59 2.67 8.45 1.90
C PRO A 59 2.95 8.65 0.40
N THR A 60 2.98 9.90 -0.05
CA THR A 60 3.58 10.25 -1.34
C THR A 60 5.11 10.35 -1.20
N ALA A 61 5.81 10.37 -2.33
CA ALA A 61 7.25 10.60 -2.33
C ALA A 61 7.62 11.96 -1.73
N GLU A 62 6.81 12.99 -1.97
CA GLU A 62 7.00 14.33 -1.41
C GLU A 62 6.83 14.36 0.10
N ALA A 63 5.82 13.65 0.64
CA ALA A 63 5.60 13.57 2.08
C ALA A 63 6.77 12.86 2.78
N LEU A 64 7.27 11.78 2.19
CA LEU A 64 8.47 11.08 2.67
C LEU A 64 9.71 11.97 2.56
N TYR A 65 9.87 12.69 1.44
CA TYR A 65 10.97 13.63 1.26
C TYR A 65 10.95 14.74 2.30
N ALA A 66 9.78 15.34 2.57
CA ALA A 66 9.64 16.37 3.60
C ALA A 66 10.15 15.87 4.95
N THR A 67 9.76 14.64 5.35
CA THR A 67 10.23 14.04 6.60
C THR A 67 11.72 13.67 6.56
N ALA A 68 12.18 13.11 5.44
CA ALA A 68 13.56 12.67 5.27
C ALA A 68 14.55 13.85 5.26
N SER A 69 14.19 14.97 4.63
CA SER A 69 15.04 16.16 4.52
C SER A 69 15.32 16.81 5.87
N HIS A 70 14.39 16.74 6.83
CA HIS A 70 14.61 17.18 8.21
C HIS A 70 15.63 16.30 8.95
N LYS A 71 15.64 15.00 8.67
CA LYS A 71 16.56 14.05 9.32
C LYS A 71 17.91 13.96 8.61
N MET A 72 17.94 14.23 7.32
CA MET A 72 19.14 14.16 6.48
C MET A 72 19.11 15.28 5.43
N PRO A 73 19.65 16.51 5.75
CA PRO A 73 19.63 17.68 4.86
C PRO A 73 20.42 17.40 3.60
N GLY A 74 20.71 16.62 2.98
CA GLY A 74 21.43 16.32 1.73
C GLY A 74 20.71 15.27 0.88
N ILE A 75 19.56 14.77 1.34
CA ILE A 75 18.74 13.87 0.54
C ILE A 75 18.03 14.65 -0.56
N SER A 76 17.89 14.07 -1.74
CA SER A 76 17.13 14.66 -2.83
C SER A 76 15.80 13.97 -3.04
N LEU A 77 14.79 14.69 -3.51
CA LEU A 77 13.50 14.12 -3.90
C LEU A 77 13.67 13.01 -4.96
N ARG A 78 14.63 13.19 -5.88
CA ARG A 78 14.99 12.16 -6.88
C ARG A 78 15.43 10.86 -6.22
N THR A 79 16.23 10.93 -5.13
CA THR A 79 16.66 9.73 -4.40
C THR A 79 15.48 9.02 -3.76
N VAL A 80 14.50 9.78 -3.24
CA VAL A 80 13.27 9.21 -2.65
C VAL A 80 12.48 8.48 -3.73
N TYR A 81 12.14 9.13 -4.84
CA TYR A 81 11.42 8.50 -5.95
C TYR A 81 12.13 7.26 -6.48
N GLN A 82 13.43 7.36 -6.73
CA GLN A 82 14.21 6.23 -7.22
C GLN A 82 14.14 5.05 -6.25
N THR A 83 14.27 5.29 -4.94
CA THR A 83 14.23 4.22 -3.94
C THR A 83 12.85 3.59 -3.85
N LEU A 84 11.77 4.38 -3.89
CA LEU A 84 10.40 3.88 -3.85
C LEU A 84 10.07 3.05 -5.09
N ASN A 85 10.44 3.53 -6.29
CA ASN A 85 10.23 2.80 -7.53
C ASN A 85 11.02 1.48 -7.56
N GLU A 86 12.27 1.50 -7.11
CA GLU A 86 13.08 0.28 -7.00
C GLU A 86 12.48 -0.74 -6.03
N LEU A 87 11.90 -0.30 -4.90
CA LEU A 87 11.18 -1.18 -3.97
C LEU A 87 9.89 -1.74 -4.61
N ALA A 88 9.14 -0.91 -5.34
CA ALA A 88 7.95 -1.34 -6.05
C ALA A 88 8.26 -2.35 -7.16
N GLU A 89 9.34 -2.14 -7.94
CA GLU A 89 9.83 -3.10 -8.93
C GLU A 89 10.20 -4.46 -8.32
N MET A 90 10.72 -4.45 -7.09
CA MET A 90 11.07 -5.66 -6.35
C MET A 90 9.86 -6.34 -5.68
N GLY A 91 8.68 -5.71 -5.69
CA GLY A 91 7.48 -6.20 -5.02
C GLY A 91 7.51 -6.03 -3.49
N GLU A 92 8.38 -5.17 -2.98
CA GLU A 92 8.50 -4.86 -1.55
C GLU A 92 7.69 -3.63 -1.13
N LEU A 93 6.99 -3.01 -2.09
CA LEU A 93 6.16 -1.83 -1.92
C LEU A 93 5.06 -1.85 -2.99
N GLN A 94 3.85 -1.45 -2.65
CA GLN A 94 2.79 -1.22 -3.63
C GLN A 94 2.75 0.26 -4.02
N ALA A 95 2.68 0.52 -5.34
CA ALA A 95 2.41 1.86 -5.86
C ALA A 95 0.93 1.94 -6.23
N ILE A 96 0.18 2.82 -5.57
CA ILE A 96 -1.25 3.02 -5.76
C ILE A 96 -1.43 4.29 -6.58
N ASP A 97 -1.89 4.14 -7.83
CA ASP A 97 -2.28 5.26 -8.66
C ASP A 97 -3.77 5.58 -8.43
N LEU A 98 -4.06 6.77 -7.99
CA LEU A 98 -5.43 7.24 -7.72
C LEU A 98 -6.07 7.93 -8.92
N GLY A 99 -5.38 8.02 -10.06
CA GLY A 99 -5.88 8.66 -11.28
C GLY A 99 -5.78 10.19 -11.30
N GLU A 100 -5.20 10.80 -10.27
CA GLU A 100 -5.02 12.26 -10.17
C GLU A 100 -3.55 12.69 -10.38
N GLY A 101 -2.73 11.79 -10.93
CA GLY A 101 -1.29 12.02 -11.11
C GLY A 101 -0.48 11.97 -9.81
N VAL A 102 -1.10 11.56 -8.71
CA VAL A 102 -0.45 11.39 -7.40
C VAL A 102 -0.32 9.91 -7.09
N THR A 103 0.91 9.41 -7.04
CA THR A 103 1.18 8.03 -6.61
C THR A 103 1.36 7.99 -5.09
N ARG A 104 0.62 7.09 -4.45
CA ARG A 104 0.80 6.73 -3.04
C ARG A 104 1.58 5.43 -2.94
N PHE A 105 2.32 5.29 -1.87
CA PHE A 105 3.15 4.13 -1.63
C PHE A 105 2.69 3.40 -0.38
N ASP A 106 2.41 2.11 -0.54
CA ASP A 106 1.95 1.26 0.54
C ASP A 106 2.99 0.19 0.86
N PRO A 107 3.53 0.17 2.08
CA PRO A 107 4.45 -0.87 2.53
C PRO A 107 3.78 -2.22 2.73
N ASN A 108 2.46 -2.28 2.82
CA ASN A 108 1.74 -3.53 2.91
C ASN A 108 1.63 -4.17 1.52
N VAL A 109 2.29 -5.29 1.32
CA VAL A 109 2.30 -6.03 0.04
C VAL A 109 1.41 -7.27 0.05
N ASP A 110 0.74 -7.57 1.15
CA ASP A 110 -0.27 -8.63 1.22
C ASP A 110 -1.54 -8.22 0.44
N ASP A 111 -2.36 -9.19 0.09
CA ASP A 111 -3.62 -8.92 -0.62
C ASP A 111 -4.60 -8.17 0.28
N HIS A 112 -4.87 -6.92 -0.06
CA HIS A 112 -5.85 -6.08 0.62
C HIS A 112 -6.46 -5.08 -0.36
N HIS A 113 -7.40 -4.28 0.13
CA HIS A 113 -8.16 -3.32 -0.64
C HIS A 113 -8.10 -1.96 0.03
N HIS A 114 -8.59 -0.91 -0.62
CA HIS A 114 -8.44 0.45 -0.12
C HIS A 114 -9.77 1.20 -0.04
N ALA A 115 -9.92 2.02 1.01
CA ALA A 115 -10.94 3.05 1.10
C ALA A 115 -10.28 4.43 0.97
N ILE A 116 -10.82 5.28 0.10
CA ILE A 116 -10.26 6.59 -0.23
C ILE A 116 -11.28 7.68 0.12
N CYS A 117 -10.84 8.65 0.90
CA CYS A 117 -11.66 9.82 1.21
C CYS A 117 -11.59 10.85 0.08
N ASN A 118 -12.74 11.17 -0.51
CA ASN A 118 -12.84 12.16 -1.60
C ASN A 118 -12.60 13.61 -1.12
N VAL A 119 -12.56 13.85 0.20
CA VAL A 119 -12.38 15.20 0.77
C VAL A 119 -10.92 15.48 1.12
N CYS A 120 -10.27 14.56 1.85
CA CYS A 120 -8.89 14.79 2.32
C CYS A 120 -7.87 13.87 1.64
N GLY A 121 -8.28 12.97 0.76
CA GLY A 121 -7.39 12.04 0.08
C GLY A 121 -6.75 10.97 1.00
N ALA A 122 -7.24 10.82 2.23
CA ALA A 122 -6.77 9.77 3.12
C ALA A 122 -7.10 8.40 2.53
N ILE A 123 -6.14 7.48 2.62
CA ILE A 123 -6.29 6.09 2.23
C ILE A 123 -6.24 5.23 3.48
N THR A 124 -7.04 4.19 3.51
CA THR A 124 -7.09 3.21 4.59
C THR A 124 -7.21 1.81 4.00
N ASP A 125 -6.42 0.88 4.52
CA ASP A 125 -6.54 -0.54 4.17
C ASP A 125 -7.88 -1.08 4.64
N VAL A 126 -8.54 -1.84 3.79
CA VAL A 126 -9.80 -2.50 4.11
C VAL A 126 -9.77 -3.95 3.68
N HIS A 127 -10.39 -4.79 4.47
CA HIS A 127 -10.60 -6.18 4.10
C HIS A 127 -11.98 -6.34 3.46
N VAL A 128 -12.03 -7.01 2.31
CA VAL A 128 -13.28 -7.30 1.61
C VAL A 128 -13.54 -8.79 1.65
N GLU A 129 -14.58 -9.19 2.38
CA GLU A 129 -14.98 -10.59 2.41
C GLU A 129 -15.30 -11.11 1.00
N ARG A 130 -14.72 -12.26 0.67
CA ARG A 130 -14.94 -12.94 -0.61
C ARG A 130 -14.51 -12.15 -1.85
N ALA A 131 -13.62 -11.17 -1.74
CA ALA A 131 -13.10 -10.44 -2.90
C ALA A 131 -12.57 -11.39 -4.00
N ALA A 132 -11.89 -12.45 -3.61
CA ALA A 132 -11.37 -13.48 -4.53
C ALA A 132 -12.46 -14.22 -5.33
N THR A 133 -13.74 -14.11 -4.95
CA THR A 133 -14.87 -14.71 -5.69
C THR A 133 -15.47 -13.78 -6.74
N LEU A 134 -15.05 -12.53 -6.77
CA LEU A 134 -15.49 -11.59 -7.79
C LEU A 134 -15.06 -12.08 -9.19
N ARG A 135 -15.97 -11.97 -10.14
CA ARG A 135 -15.68 -12.34 -11.53
C ARG A 135 -16.18 -11.22 -12.45
N PRO A 136 -15.33 -10.71 -13.34
CA PRO A 136 -15.75 -9.74 -14.32
C PRO A 136 -16.74 -10.38 -15.31
N LYS A 137 -17.70 -9.59 -15.80
CA LYS A 137 -18.62 -9.96 -16.88
C LYS A 137 -18.32 -9.13 -18.11
N GLY A 138 -18.54 -9.69 -19.30
CA GLY A 138 -18.33 -8.98 -20.57
C GLY A 138 -16.89 -8.86 -21.02
N VAL A 139 -16.02 -9.73 -20.52
CA VAL A 139 -14.59 -9.79 -20.86
C VAL A 139 -14.20 -11.21 -21.27
N ASP A 140 -14.68 -11.63 -22.43
CA ASP A 140 -14.40 -12.97 -22.95
C ASP A 140 -12.89 -13.13 -23.27
N GLY A 141 -12.29 -14.24 -22.82
CA GLY A 141 -10.87 -14.54 -23.04
C GLY A 141 -9.91 -13.72 -22.17
N PHE A 142 -10.40 -12.98 -21.18
CA PHE A 142 -9.56 -12.24 -20.25
C PHE A 142 -9.24 -13.07 -19.00
N ASN A 143 -7.95 -13.27 -18.72
CA ASN A 143 -7.49 -13.89 -17.48
C ASN A 143 -7.27 -12.82 -16.42
N VAL A 144 -7.93 -12.97 -15.27
CA VAL A 144 -7.78 -12.07 -14.13
C VAL A 144 -6.63 -12.57 -13.25
N ASP A 145 -5.58 -11.78 -13.16
CA ASP A 145 -4.42 -12.10 -12.32
C ASP A 145 -4.56 -11.50 -10.91
N ASP A 146 -5.30 -10.38 -10.78
CA ASP A 146 -5.45 -9.65 -9.52
C ASP A 146 -6.80 -8.92 -9.45
N ILE A 147 -7.30 -8.70 -8.23
CA ILE A 147 -8.55 -7.99 -7.98
C ILE A 147 -8.29 -6.89 -6.95
N GLY A 148 -8.28 -5.65 -7.40
CA GLY A 148 -8.25 -4.47 -6.54
C GLY A 148 -9.63 -3.86 -6.37
N VAL A 149 -10.15 -3.78 -5.13
CA VAL A 149 -11.39 -3.09 -4.82
C VAL A 149 -11.08 -1.77 -4.16
N VAL A 150 -11.61 -0.69 -4.69
CA VAL A 150 -11.43 0.65 -4.14
C VAL A 150 -12.79 1.22 -3.76
N PHE A 151 -12.95 1.52 -2.47
CA PHE A 151 -14.12 2.24 -1.96
C PHE A 151 -13.82 3.74 -1.96
N ARG A 152 -14.73 4.55 -2.45
CA ARG A 152 -14.61 6.01 -2.42
C ARG A 152 -15.76 6.60 -1.61
N GLY A 153 -15.42 7.51 -0.68
CA GLY A 153 -16.42 8.08 0.22
C GLY A 153 -15.85 9.25 1.01
N VAL A 154 -16.40 9.50 2.18
CA VAL A 154 -15.94 10.54 3.11
C VAL A 154 -15.53 9.86 4.41
N CYS A 155 -14.32 10.13 4.90
CA CYS A 155 -13.86 9.56 6.17
C CYS A 155 -14.55 10.25 7.36
N ALA A 156 -14.52 9.59 8.52
CA ALA A 156 -15.16 10.10 9.74
C ALA A 156 -14.67 11.50 10.14
N SER A 157 -13.41 11.81 9.89
CA SER A 157 -12.84 13.15 10.19
C SER A 157 -13.35 14.25 9.25
N CYS A 158 -13.80 13.88 8.05
CA CYS A 158 -14.34 14.82 7.05
C CYS A 158 -15.88 14.82 7.04
N GLU A 159 -16.51 13.83 7.68
CA GLU A 159 -17.95 13.77 7.78
C GLU A 159 -18.44 14.81 8.81
N THR A 160 -19.02 15.91 8.33
CA THR A 160 -19.68 16.87 9.22
C THR A 160 -20.97 16.24 9.78
N PRO A 161 -21.34 16.48 11.04
CA PRO A 161 -22.46 15.82 11.73
C PRO A 161 -23.84 15.89 11.02
N SER A 162 -23.99 16.75 10.02
CA SER A 162 -25.29 16.99 9.36
C SER A 162 -25.61 16.05 8.18
N LYS A 163 -24.74 15.11 7.79
CA LYS A 163 -24.94 14.27 6.59
C LYS A 163 -24.78 12.75 6.84
N ARG A 164 -25.20 12.26 7.99
CA ARG A 164 -25.32 10.81 8.17
C ARG A 164 -26.56 10.30 7.43
N SER A 165 -26.43 9.88 6.19
CA SER A 165 -27.43 9.01 5.56
C SER A 165 -27.40 7.64 6.26
N PRO A 166 -28.56 7.07 6.64
CA PRO A 166 -28.58 5.76 7.27
C PRO A 166 -28.01 4.70 6.29
N SER A 167 -27.07 3.90 6.78
CA SER A 167 -26.52 2.76 6.05
C SER A 167 -27.66 1.86 5.57
N PRO A 168 -27.63 1.35 4.32
CA PRO A 168 -28.61 0.40 3.84
C PRO A 168 -28.57 -0.86 4.69
N GLN A 169 -29.66 -1.13 5.39
CA GLN A 169 -29.81 -2.36 6.16
C GLN A 169 -29.90 -3.53 5.17
N VAL A 170 -28.91 -4.42 5.23
CA VAL A 170 -28.97 -5.71 4.52
C VAL A 170 -30.09 -6.52 5.19
N LYS A 171 -31.23 -6.61 4.51
CA LYS A 171 -32.29 -7.54 4.92
C LYS A 171 -31.75 -8.96 4.77
N LYS A 172 -31.63 -9.63 5.89
CA LYS A 172 -31.47 -11.10 5.91
C LYS A 172 -32.77 -11.71 5.48
N SER A 173 -32.79 -12.38 4.34
CA SER A 173 -33.80 -13.34 3.93
C SER A 173 -33.26 -14.72 4.18
#